data_b4aff09d854745d758dead32e626e855
#
_entry.id   b4aff09d854745d758dead32e626e855
#
_cell.length_a   1.000
_cell.length_b   1.000
_cell.length_c   1.000
_cell.angle_alpha   90.00
_cell.angle_beta   90.00
_cell.angle_gamma   90.00
#
_symmetry.space_group_name_H-M   'P 1'
#
loop_
_entity.id
_entity.type
_entity.pdbx_description
1 polymer ?
#
loop_
_entity_poly.entity_id
_entity_poly.type
_entity_poly.pdbx_seq_one_letter_code
_entity_poly.pdbx_strand_id
1 'polypeptide(L)'
;MHERDLRFKLPDPVFAVPEQQRELSWGGDALVAARGIGQFIRVLLPVRLSGGYEVRYGTWLSVSEKEARRTWETWDQASYLDLEISGFLANAIPPWGKALLGAQARARVRKQDELPYVVGSSNELLARVLSEEWPHEDVLDTFPNPA
;
A
#
# COMPACT_ATOMS: atom_id res chain seq x y z
N MET A 1 -22.08 4.13 -8.05
CA MET A 1 -20.94 4.40 -7.16
C MET A 1 -19.68 4.42 -7.97
N HIS A 2 -18.88 5.43 -7.81
CA HIS A 2 -17.61 5.53 -8.53
C HIS A 2 -16.46 5.15 -7.62
N GLU A 3 -15.58 4.29 -8.14
CA GLU A 3 -14.33 3.97 -7.48
C GLU A 3 -13.20 4.59 -8.28
N ARG A 4 -12.22 5.15 -7.57
CA ARG A 4 -11.00 5.66 -8.18
C ARG A 4 -9.81 5.04 -7.50
N ASP A 5 -8.81 4.72 -8.28
CA ASP A 5 -7.58 4.13 -7.81
C ASP A 5 -6.40 5.06 -8.08
N LEU A 6 -5.54 5.19 -7.11
CA LEU A 6 -4.26 5.87 -7.25
C LEU A 6 -3.16 4.85 -6.91
N ARG A 7 -2.19 4.71 -7.80
CA ARG A 7 -1.08 3.76 -7.60
C ARG A 7 0.21 4.52 -7.41
N PHE A 8 0.94 4.15 -6.37
CA PHE A 8 2.31 4.60 -6.18
C PHE A 8 3.23 3.61 -6.89
N LYS A 9 4.02 4.09 -7.82
CA LYS A 9 4.85 3.26 -8.67
C LYS A 9 5.89 2.49 -7.88
N LEU A 10 6.49 3.14 -6.88
CA LEU A 10 7.52 2.56 -6.01
C LEU A 10 7.34 3.07 -4.58
N PRO A 11 7.87 2.33 -3.58
CA PRO A 11 7.97 2.86 -2.22
C PRO A 11 8.83 4.13 -2.18
N ASP A 12 8.49 5.08 -1.31
CA ASP A 12 9.24 6.34 -1.19
C ASP A 12 10.74 6.11 -0.91
N PRO A 13 11.15 5.20 -0.02
CA PRO A 13 12.57 4.95 0.20
C PRO A 13 13.31 4.51 -1.07
N VAL A 14 12.65 3.82 -1.98
CA VAL A 14 13.24 3.41 -3.25
C VAL A 14 13.38 4.60 -4.19
N PHE A 15 12.36 5.47 -4.25
CA PHE A 15 12.42 6.70 -5.04
C PHE A 15 13.52 7.66 -4.57
N ALA A 16 13.83 7.66 -3.27
CA ALA A 16 14.85 8.53 -2.72
C ALA A 16 16.26 8.19 -3.22
N VAL A 17 16.45 6.98 -3.78
CA VAL A 17 17.72 6.55 -4.34
C VAL A 17 17.72 6.83 -5.84
N PRO A 18 18.80 7.44 -6.40
CA PRO A 18 18.91 7.66 -7.84
C PRO A 18 18.69 6.36 -8.62
N GLU A 19 18.03 6.47 -9.75
CA GLU A 19 17.66 5.30 -10.56
C GLU A 19 18.87 4.41 -10.89
N GLN A 20 20.03 5.01 -11.17
CA GLN A 20 21.24 4.28 -11.49
C GLN A 20 21.80 3.46 -10.32
N GLN A 21 21.37 3.78 -9.09
CA GLN A 21 21.86 3.12 -7.88
C GLN A 21 20.84 2.16 -7.29
N ARG A 22 19.67 2.03 -7.92
CA ARG A 22 18.65 1.08 -7.46
C ARG A 22 19.03 -0.32 -7.92
N GLU A 23 19.40 -1.17 -6.96
CA GLU A 23 19.62 -2.57 -7.23
C GLU A 23 18.46 -3.39 -6.69
N LEU A 24 17.68 -3.98 -7.58
CA LEU A 24 16.58 -4.84 -7.20
C LEU A 24 17.06 -6.28 -7.18
N SER A 25 16.93 -6.93 -6.03
CA SER A 25 17.26 -8.36 -5.91
C SER A 25 16.19 -9.19 -6.62
N TRP A 26 14.94 -8.75 -6.54
CA TRP A 26 13.82 -9.25 -7.31
C TRP A 26 12.72 -8.20 -7.25
N GLY A 27 11.82 -8.24 -8.20
CA GLY A 27 10.75 -7.27 -8.21
C GLY A 27 9.70 -7.56 -9.26
N GLY A 28 8.58 -6.86 -9.13
CA GLY A 28 7.45 -6.93 -10.04
C GLY A 28 6.41 -5.90 -9.64
N ASP A 29 5.20 -6.04 -10.15
CA ASP A 29 4.12 -5.08 -9.89
C ASP A 29 3.66 -5.08 -8.42
N ALA A 30 3.91 -6.17 -7.69
CA ALA A 30 3.38 -6.34 -6.34
C ALA A 30 4.45 -6.54 -5.27
N LEU A 31 5.66 -6.88 -5.64
CA LEU A 31 6.73 -7.21 -4.70
C LEU A 31 8.04 -6.59 -5.19
N VAL A 32 8.75 -5.95 -4.29
CA VAL A 32 10.05 -5.34 -4.58
C VAL A 32 11.00 -5.64 -3.44
N ALA A 33 12.19 -6.14 -3.78
CA ALA A 33 13.31 -6.23 -2.85
C ALA A 33 14.43 -5.36 -3.39
N ALA A 34 14.72 -4.28 -2.69
CA ALA A 34 15.76 -3.32 -3.07
C ALA A 34 16.94 -3.47 -2.13
N ARG A 35 18.12 -3.83 -2.68
CA ARG A 35 19.32 -4.10 -1.90
C ARG A 35 19.72 -2.87 -1.06
N GLY A 36 19.93 -3.09 0.24
CA GLY A 36 20.33 -2.04 1.17
C GLY A 36 19.20 -1.11 1.59
N ILE A 37 18.00 -1.28 1.05
CA ILE A 37 16.83 -0.45 1.37
C ILE A 37 15.77 -1.27 2.11
N GLY A 38 15.39 -2.41 1.57
CA GLY A 38 14.42 -3.28 2.20
C GLY A 38 13.54 -4.06 1.23
N GLN A 39 12.52 -4.69 1.77
CA GLN A 39 11.53 -5.45 1.02
C GLN A 39 10.18 -4.76 1.15
N PHE A 40 9.40 -4.78 0.06
CA PHE A 40 8.14 -4.07 0.00
C PHE A 40 7.08 -4.91 -0.70
N ILE A 41 5.87 -4.84 -0.19
CA ILE A 41 4.70 -5.50 -0.78
C ILE A 41 3.68 -4.44 -1.13
N ARG A 42 3.14 -4.50 -2.33
CA ARG A 42 2.06 -3.61 -2.73
C ARG A 42 0.76 -4.08 -2.10
N VAL A 43 0.00 -3.12 -1.57
CA VAL A 43 -1.29 -3.37 -0.93
C VAL A 43 -2.29 -2.32 -1.39
N LEU A 44 -3.56 -2.58 -1.13
CA LEU A 44 -4.63 -1.63 -1.39
C LEU A 44 -5.08 -1.00 -0.08
N LEU A 45 -5.13 0.32 -0.04
CA LEU A 45 -5.65 1.08 1.09
C LEU A 45 -7.01 1.64 0.69
N PRO A 46 -8.12 1.07 1.20
CA PRO A 46 -9.44 1.57 0.87
C PRO A 46 -9.79 2.76 1.76
N VAL A 47 -10.31 3.81 1.15
CA VAL A 47 -10.74 5.02 1.86
C VAL A 47 -12.16 5.34 1.45
N ARG A 48 -13.07 5.43 2.44
CA ARG A 48 -14.45 5.80 2.18
C ARG A 48 -14.59 7.31 2.15
N LEU A 49 -15.33 7.79 1.17
CA LEU A 49 -15.57 9.21 0.97
C LEU A 49 -17.04 9.52 1.21
N SER A 50 -17.33 10.78 1.51
CA SER A 50 -18.69 11.28 1.61
C SER A 50 -19.43 11.02 0.29
N GLY A 51 -20.75 10.83 0.36
CA GLY A 51 -21.56 10.58 -0.81
C GLY A 51 -21.55 9.15 -1.32
N GLY A 52 -21.03 8.19 -0.56
CA GLY A 52 -21.01 6.79 -0.94
C GLY A 52 -19.90 6.39 -1.90
N TYR A 53 -18.90 7.24 -2.05
CA TYR A 53 -17.74 6.94 -2.90
C TYR A 53 -16.66 6.23 -2.11
N GLU A 54 -15.83 5.47 -2.81
CA GLU A 54 -14.64 4.83 -2.26
C GLU A 54 -13.49 5.03 -3.23
N VAL A 55 -12.30 5.28 -2.70
CA VAL A 55 -11.06 5.27 -3.45
C VAL A 55 -10.13 4.22 -2.88
N ARG A 56 -9.25 3.68 -3.72
CA ARG A 56 -8.25 2.71 -3.29
C ARG A 56 -6.89 3.22 -3.69
N TYR A 57 -6.00 3.29 -2.71
CA TYR A 57 -4.60 3.64 -2.98
C TYR A 57 -3.79 2.36 -3.10
N GLY A 58 -3.17 2.15 -4.27
CA GLY A 58 -2.18 1.10 -4.44
C GLY A 58 -0.87 1.60 -3.88
N THR A 59 -0.56 1.25 -2.64
CA THR A 59 0.60 1.73 -1.92
C THR A 59 1.49 0.56 -1.50
N TRP A 60 2.62 0.85 -0.86
CA TRP A 60 3.60 -0.16 -0.49
C TRP A 60 3.74 -0.25 1.01
N LEU A 61 3.91 -1.48 1.51
CA LEU A 61 4.30 -1.75 2.89
C LEU A 61 5.76 -2.18 2.91
N SER A 62 6.53 -1.55 3.77
CA SER A 62 7.85 -2.04 4.15
C SER A 62 7.65 -3.23 5.09
N VAL A 63 8.22 -4.37 4.76
CA VAL A 63 8.02 -5.62 5.50
C VAL A 63 9.36 -6.29 5.78
N SER A 64 9.36 -7.26 6.70
CA SER A 64 10.53 -8.07 6.95
C SER A 64 10.82 -8.99 5.77
N GLU A 65 12.06 -9.47 5.67
CA GLU A 65 12.44 -10.45 4.66
C GLU A 65 11.57 -11.70 4.75
N LYS A 66 11.25 -12.13 5.96
CA LYS A 66 10.39 -13.30 6.21
C LYS A 66 8.98 -13.09 5.62
N GLU A 67 8.39 -11.92 5.84
CA GLU A 67 7.07 -11.59 5.30
C GLU A 67 7.10 -11.52 3.78
N ALA A 68 8.11 -10.91 3.21
CA ALA A 68 8.26 -10.81 1.76
C ALA A 68 8.40 -12.19 1.13
N ARG A 69 9.23 -13.04 1.72
CA ARG A 69 9.45 -14.40 1.21
C ARG A 69 8.17 -15.23 1.29
N ARG A 70 7.46 -15.14 2.40
CA ARG A 70 6.20 -15.86 2.60
C ARG A 70 5.15 -15.44 1.56
N THR A 71 5.07 -14.16 1.27
CA THR A 71 4.17 -13.63 0.26
C THR A 71 4.54 -14.15 -1.13
N TRP A 72 5.82 -14.09 -1.47
CA TRP A 72 6.33 -14.57 -2.76
C TRP A 72 6.05 -16.05 -2.96
N GLU A 73 6.27 -16.88 -1.92
CA GLU A 73 6.07 -18.32 -1.99
C GLU A 73 4.60 -18.73 -2.11
N THR A 74 3.67 -17.90 -1.63
CA THR A 74 2.24 -18.23 -1.62
C THR A 74 1.45 -17.53 -2.70
N TRP A 75 2.06 -16.60 -3.43
CA TRP A 75 1.39 -15.68 -4.34
C TRP A 75 0.44 -16.38 -5.32
N ASP A 76 0.83 -17.50 -5.89
CA ASP A 76 0.04 -18.27 -6.85
C ASP A 76 -0.54 -19.55 -6.24
N GLN A 77 -0.56 -19.66 -4.91
CA GLN A 77 -1.03 -20.82 -4.18
C GLN A 77 -2.37 -20.52 -3.51
N ALA A 78 -3.15 -21.57 -3.23
CA ALA A 78 -4.39 -21.42 -2.46
C ALA A 78 -4.15 -20.84 -1.06
N SER A 79 -2.97 -21.11 -0.47
CA SER A 79 -2.58 -20.58 0.83
C SER A 79 -2.41 -19.05 0.86
N TYR A 80 -2.33 -18.41 -0.29
CA TYR A 80 -2.33 -16.95 -0.39
C TYR A 80 -3.57 -16.34 0.29
N LEU A 81 -4.72 -17.01 0.19
CA LEU A 81 -5.96 -16.51 0.81
C LEU A 81 -5.90 -16.43 2.33
N ASP A 82 -4.98 -17.14 2.95
CA ASP A 82 -4.81 -17.13 4.41
C ASP A 82 -3.74 -16.15 4.86
N LEU A 83 -3.14 -15.43 3.93
CA LEU A 83 -2.02 -14.55 4.22
C LEU A 83 -2.46 -13.31 4.97
N GLU A 84 -1.76 -13.02 6.06
CA GLU A 84 -1.87 -11.78 6.81
C GLU A 84 -0.48 -11.19 6.95
N ILE A 85 -0.34 -9.90 6.64
CA ILE A 85 0.94 -9.22 6.54
C ILE A 85 0.93 -8.02 7.47
N SER A 86 2.02 -7.82 8.20
CA SER A 86 2.25 -6.62 9.00
C SER A 86 3.47 -5.90 8.49
N GLY A 87 3.37 -4.59 8.41
CA GLY A 87 4.47 -3.77 7.95
C GLY A 87 4.22 -2.29 8.23
N PHE A 88 4.91 -1.44 7.50
CA PHE A 88 4.83 0.01 7.67
C PHE A 88 4.60 0.65 6.30
N LEU A 89 3.70 1.64 6.25
CA LEU A 89 3.44 2.35 5.00
C LEU A 89 4.73 2.98 4.48
N ALA A 90 5.04 2.73 3.22
CA ALA A 90 6.27 3.17 2.58
C ALA A 90 6.03 4.31 1.57
N ASN A 91 4.85 4.92 1.62
CA ASN A 91 4.52 6.10 0.82
C ASN A 91 3.86 7.16 1.69
N ALA A 92 4.15 8.41 1.39
CA ALA A 92 3.35 9.52 1.85
C ALA A 92 2.10 9.56 0.98
N ILE A 93 0.92 9.62 1.59
CA ILE A 93 -0.35 9.49 0.86
C ILE A 93 -1.18 10.76 1.00
N PRO A 94 -1.42 11.51 -0.10
CA PRO A 94 -2.29 12.68 -0.04
C PRO A 94 -3.72 12.29 0.35
N PRO A 95 -4.46 13.14 1.06
CA PRO A 95 -4.08 14.46 1.56
C PRO A 95 -3.29 14.45 2.87
N TRP A 96 -3.09 13.29 3.48
CA TRP A 96 -2.44 13.16 4.79
C TRP A 96 -0.92 13.32 4.73
N GLY A 97 -0.32 13.07 3.56
CA GLY A 97 1.09 13.30 3.32
C GLY A 97 2.00 12.43 4.18
N LYS A 98 3.06 13.04 4.68
CA LYS A 98 4.08 12.35 5.47
C LYS A 98 3.56 11.83 6.82
N ALA A 99 2.40 12.29 7.27
CA ALA A 99 1.80 11.79 8.51
C ALA A 99 1.47 10.29 8.43
N LEU A 100 1.25 9.75 7.23
CA LEU A 100 1.02 8.32 7.04
C LEU A 100 2.30 7.53 6.72
N LEU A 101 3.37 8.20 6.28
CA LEU A 101 4.62 7.51 5.97
C LEU A 101 5.19 6.88 7.24
N GLY A 102 5.45 5.58 7.21
CA GLY A 102 5.95 4.84 8.35
C GLY A 102 4.88 4.34 9.31
N ALA A 103 3.60 4.59 9.04
CA ALA A 103 2.52 4.11 9.89
C ALA A 103 2.43 2.58 9.84
N GLN A 104 2.32 1.96 11.02
CA GLN A 104 2.12 0.51 11.09
C GLN A 104 0.80 0.13 10.44
N ALA A 105 0.81 -0.95 9.67
CA ALA A 105 -0.38 -1.41 8.96
C ALA A 105 -0.44 -2.94 8.94
N ARG A 106 -1.65 -3.46 9.04
CA ARG A 106 -1.93 -4.89 8.85
C ARG A 106 -2.77 -5.03 7.59
N ALA A 107 -2.40 -6.00 6.75
CA ALA A 107 -3.08 -6.26 5.51
C ALA A 107 -3.50 -7.72 5.43
N ARG A 108 -4.64 -7.98 4.79
CA ARG A 108 -5.16 -9.32 4.58
C ARG A 108 -5.58 -9.51 3.14
N VAL A 109 -5.39 -10.72 2.64
CA VAL A 109 -5.85 -11.10 1.31
C VAL A 109 -7.35 -11.36 1.35
N ARG A 110 -8.07 -10.82 0.39
CA ARG A 110 -9.52 -11.00 0.26
C ARG A 110 -9.88 -11.97 -0.85
N LYS A 111 -9.15 -11.91 -1.95
CA LYS A 111 -9.38 -12.75 -3.13
C LYS A 111 -8.06 -13.21 -3.72
N GLN A 112 -8.07 -14.36 -4.38
CA GLN A 112 -6.86 -14.97 -4.95
C GLN A 112 -6.17 -14.07 -5.97
N ASP A 113 -6.91 -13.31 -6.74
CA ASP A 113 -6.41 -12.47 -7.82
C ASP A 113 -6.27 -11.00 -7.45
N GLU A 114 -6.36 -10.67 -6.17
CA GLU A 114 -6.24 -9.31 -5.68
C GLU A 114 -5.02 -9.13 -4.78
N LEU A 115 -4.53 -7.87 -4.72
CA LEU A 115 -3.55 -7.47 -3.72
C LEU A 115 -4.16 -7.53 -2.33
N PRO A 116 -3.34 -7.69 -1.27
CA PRO A 116 -3.84 -7.60 0.10
C PRO A 116 -4.42 -6.21 0.37
N TYR A 117 -5.45 -6.16 1.21
CA TYR A 117 -6.06 -4.90 1.66
C TYR A 117 -5.59 -4.55 3.06
N VAL A 118 -5.26 -3.29 3.28
CA VAL A 118 -5.00 -2.78 4.63
C VAL A 118 -6.31 -2.83 5.41
N VAL A 119 -6.29 -3.51 6.56
CA VAL A 119 -7.49 -3.75 7.36
C VAL A 119 -7.41 -3.19 8.77
N GLY A 120 -6.22 -2.79 9.21
CA GLY A 120 -6.07 -2.23 10.55
C GLY A 120 -4.69 -1.61 10.76
N SER A 121 -4.57 -0.85 11.85
CA SER A 121 -3.35 -0.14 12.19
C SER A 121 -3.31 0.16 13.69
N SER A 122 -2.09 0.17 14.26
CA SER A 122 -1.85 0.71 15.59
C SER A 122 -1.59 2.22 15.55
N ASN A 123 -1.42 2.79 14.36
CA ASN A 123 -1.29 4.24 14.18
C ASN A 123 -2.68 4.87 14.19
N GLU A 124 -2.86 5.87 15.04
CA GLU A 124 -4.18 6.50 15.24
C GLU A 124 -4.72 7.14 13.97
N LEU A 125 -3.88 7.85 13.22
CA LEU A 125 -4.32 8.50 11.99
C LEU A 125 -4.72 7.48 10.93
N LEU A 126 -3.91 6.45 10.70
CA LEU A 126 -4.22 5.42 9.71
C LEU A 126 -5.47 4.63 10.11
N ALA A 127 -5.66 4.37 11.40
CA ALA A 127 -6.88 3.72 11.88
C ALA A 127 -8.11 4.57 11.55
N ARG A 128 -8.02 5.89 11.68
CA ARG A 128 -9.09 6.83 11.30
C ARG A 128 -9.32 6.86 9.80
N VAL A 129 -8.24 6.83 9.01
CA VAL A 129 -8.34 6.77 7.54
C VAL A 129 -9.18 5.57 7.11
N LEU A 130 -8.98 4.44 7.78
CA LEU A 130 -9.68 3.20 7.46
C LEU A 130 -11.13 3.17 7.93
N SER A 131 -11.47 3.86 9.01
CA SER A 131 -12.77 3.72 9.68
C SER A 131 -13.73 4.88 9.45
N GLU A 132 -13.24 6.06 9.08
CA GLU A 132 -14.06 7.26 8.91
C GLU A 132 -14.34 7.53 7.44
N GLU A 133 -15.41 8.30 7.18
CA GLU A 133 -15.63 8.88 5.86
C GLU A 133 -14.91 10.21 5.78
N TRP A 134 -14.30 10.48 4.62
CA TRP A 134 -13.53 11.69 4.39
C TRP A 134 -14.21 12.57 3.36
N PRO A 135 -14.04 13.89 3.45
CA PRO A 135 -14.64 14.80 2.46
C PRO A 135 -14.18 14.43 1.05
N HIS A 136 -15.14 14.20 0.18
CA HIS A 136 -14.92 13.76 -1.18
C HIS A 136 -13.96 14.71 -1.94
N GLU A 137 -14.16 16.01 -1.80
CA GLU A 137 -13.35 17.01 -2.47
C GLU A 137 -11.91 17.02 -1.97
N ASP A 138 -11.72 16.90 -0.65
CA ASP A 138 -10.39 16.95 -0.05
C ASP A 138 -9.49 15.81 -0.52
N VAL A 139 -10.08 14.66 -0.79
CA VAL A 139 -9.34 13.48 -1.21
C VAL A 139 -9.15 13.44 -2.72
N LEU A 140 -10.22 13.61 -3.50
CA LEU A 140 -10.15 13.50 -4.96
C LEU A 140 -9.34 14.62 -5.61
N ASP A 141 -9.33 15.81 -5.02
CA ASP A 141 -8.55 16.94 -5.55
C ASP A 141 -7.04 16.69 -5.48
N THR A 142 -6.60 15.71 -4.67
CA THR A 142 -5.19 15.35 -4.57
C THR A 142 -4.76 14.31 -5.60
N PHE A 143 -5.71 13.73 -6.35
CA PHE A 143 -5.39 12.74 -7.37
C PHE A 143 -4.81 13.44 -8.61
N PRO A 144 -3.82 12.81 -9.28
CA PRO A 144 -3.32 13.36 -10.53
C PRO A 144 -4.44 13.47 -11.55
N ASN A 145 -4.41 14.55 -12.34
CA ASN A 145 -5.36 14.67 -13.44
C ASN A 145 -5.13 13.52 -14.42
N PRO A 146 -6.18 12.81 -14.80
CA PRO A 146 -6.07 11.86 -15.90
C PRO A 146 -5.78 12.65 -17.19
N ALA A 147 -4.64 12.44 -17.72
CA ALA A 147 -4.26 13.10 -18.96
C ALA A 147 -4.87 12.39 -20.16
#